data_1830a2407c1353e290b5568d339b1b69
#
_entry.id   1830a2407c1353e290b5568d339b1b69
#
_cell.length_a   1.000
_cell.length_b   1.000
_cell.length_c   1.000
_cell.angle_alpha   90.00
_cell.angle_beta   90.00
_cell.angle_gamma   90.00
#
_symmetry.space_group_name_H-M   'P 1'
#
loop_
_entity.id
_entity.type
_entity.pdbx_description
1 polymer ?
#
loop_
_entity_poly.entity_id
_entity_poly.type
_entity_poly.pdbx_seq_one_letter_code
_entity_poly.pdbx_strand_id
1 'polypeptide(L)'
;MKRIIQLLSCVLLLSALSGCESTQQILKSIEQNYPATAGGQLTTADIAAGLKQALEVGAQNSSNQLSALDGFFKNAAIKILLPEEAQKVEKTLRDLGMGSLVDKAVLSLNRAAEDATKSAAPIFVDAIKSMTIQDALGILKGGDFAATNYLKTKTTSALTSAFKPVIQQSLDKVSATRYWSDVFNTYNKFATNKINPDLSGFVTDKAITGIFYQVSLEEQKIRKDPVSRVTDLLKKVFGSKEAQGS
;
A
#
# COMPACT_ATOMS: atom_id res chain seq x y z
N MET A 1 59.68 -9.21 1.39
CA MET A 1 58.31 -9.73 1.50
C MET A 1 57.48 -8.90 2.47
N LYS A 2 57.32 -7.56 2.25
CA LYS A 2 56.52 -6.67 3.13
C LYS A 2 55.79 -5.51 2.35
N ARG A 3 55.45 -5.71 1.09
CA ARG A 3 54.78 -4.65 0.26
C ARG A 3 53.59 -5.12 -0.57
N ILE A 4 52.94 -6.26 -0.29
CA ILE A 4 51.83 -6.81 -1.07
C ILE A 4 50.50 -6.87 -0.27
N ILE A 5 50.47 -6.49 1.01
CA ILE A 5 49.29 -6.64 1.88
C ILE A 5 48.45 -5.34 2.00
N GLN A 6 48.84 -4.24 1.35
CA GLN A 6 48.12 -2.94 1.50
C GLN A 6 47.21 -2.53 0.34
N LEU A 7 46.91 -3.40 -0.61
CA LEU A 7 46.03 -3.09 -1.77
C LEU A 7 44.72 -3.86 -1.82
N LEU A 8 44.35 -4.60 -0.77
CA LEU A 8 43.10 -5.39 -0.73
C LEU A 8 42.05 -4.87 0.27
N SER A 9 42.23 -3.67 0.84
CA SER A 9 41.31 -3.14 1.88
C SER A 9 40.43 -1.97 1.42
N CYS A 10 40.30 -1.67 0.12
CA CYS A 10 39.58 -0.48 -0.36
C CYS A 10 38.43 -0.76 -1.31
N VAL A 11 37.95 -1.99 -1.46
CA VAL A 11 36.89 -2.35 -2.44
C VAL A 11 35.58 -2.79 -1.75
N LEU A 12 35.42 -2.70 -0.44
CA LEU A 12 34.24 -3.25 0.28
C LEU A 12 33.39 -2.18 0.97
N LEU A 13 33.26 -0.96 0.41
CA LEU A 13 32.45 0.12 1.03
C LEU A 13 31.66 0.95 0.00
N LEU A 14 31.17 0.34 -1.09
CA LEU A 14 30.35 1.05 -2.11
C LEU A 14 29.09 0.30 -2.52
N SER A 15 28.37 -0.35 -1.59
CA SER A 15 27.09 -1.01 -1.94
C SER A 15 25.90 -0.64 -1.04
N ALA A 16 25.87 0.57 -0.48
CA ALA A 16 24.79 1.01 0.42
C ALA A 16 24.06 2.29 -0.05
N LEU A 17 24.07 2.64 -1.36
CA LEU A 17 23.43 3.87 -1.85
C LEU A 17 22.35 3.68 -2.92
N SER A 18 21.87 2.46 -3.14
CA SER A 18 20.86 2.20 -4.20
C SER A 18 19.40 2.56 -3.79
N GLY A 19 19.16 2.99 -2.56
CA GLY A 19 17.80 3.31 -2.09
C GLY A 19 17.36 4.76 -2.30
N CYS A 20 18.29 5.70 -2.54
CA CYS A 20 17.97 7.13 -2.66
C CYS A 20 17.63 7.61 -4.08
N GLU A 21 18.08 6.89 -5.13
CA GLU A 21 17.86 7.32 -6.51
C GLU A 21 16.39 7.22 -6.94
N SER A 22 15.67 6.19 -6.52
CA SER A 22 14.26 6.01 -6.89
C SER A 22 13.36 7.11 -6.31
N THR A 23 13.59 7.51 -5.06
CA THR A 23 12.81 8.57 -4.41
C THR A 23 13.08 9.94 -5.06
N GLN A 24 14.32 10.24 -5.41
CA GLN A 24 14.66 11.50 -6.08
C GLN A 24 14.11 11.58 -7.51
N GLN A 25 14.08 10.47 -8.25
CA GLN A 25 13.48 10.42 -9.59
C GLN A 25 11.96 10.61 -9.51
N ILE A 26 11.29 10.00 -8.55
CA ILE A 26 9.86 10.20 -8.31
C ILE A 26 9.56 11.67 -7.96
N LEU A 27 10.32 12.26 -7.04
CA LEU A 27 10.15 13.68 -6.67
C LEU A 27 10.34 14.62 -7.86
N LYS A 28 11.38 14.40 -8.68
CA LYS A 28 11.61 15.19 -9.89
C LYS A 28 10.47 15.07 -10.90
N SER A 29 9.96 13.87 -11.13
CA SER A 29 8.83 13.68 -12.05
C SER A 29 7.54 14.32 -11.54
N ILE A 30 7.33 14.32 -10.23
CA ILE A 30 6.20 14.98 -9.58
C ILE A 30 6.33 16.51 -9.69
N GLU A 31 7.50 17.08 -9.41
CA GLU A 31 7.76 18.52 -9.56
C GLU A 31 7.61 19.03 -11.00
N GLN A 32 7.99 18.23 -11.99
CA GLN A 32 7.77 18.54 -13.41
C GLN A 32 6.29 18.57 -13.78
N ASN A 33 5.47 17.68 -13.19
CA ASN A 33 4.03 17.63 -13.47
C ASN A 33 3.24 18.72 -12.73
N TYR A 34 3.76 19.22 -11.62
CA TYR A 34 3.10 20.22 -10.76
C TYR A 34 4.08 21.34 -10.38
N PRO A 35 4.52 22.19 -11.35
CA PRO A 35 5.44 23.28 -11.04
C PRO A 35 4.79 24.31 -10.12
N ALA A 36 5.54 24.73 -9.08
CA ALA A 36 5.09 25.80 -8.21
C ALA A 36 5.21 27.15 -8.92
N THR A 37 4.18 27.99 -8.80
CA THR A 37 4.24 29.38 -9.26
C THR A 37 5.22 30.16 -8.39
N ALA A 38 6.24 30.75 -8.99
CA ALA A 38 7.29 31.47 -8.26
C ALA A 38 6.76 32.77 -7.66
N GLY A 39 6.79 32.90 -6.34
CA GLY A 39 6.74 34.19 -5.63
C GLY A 39 5.37 34.86 -5.43
N GLY A 40 4.24 34.22 -5.78
CA GLY A 40 2.87 34.78 -5.64
C GLY A 40 2.07 34.23 -4.45
N GLN A 41 0.92 34.86 -4.21
CA GLN A 41 -0.13 34.36 -3.33
C GLN A 41 -0.63 33.00 -3.89
N LEU A 42 -0.87 31.99 -3.01
CA LEU A 42 -1.39 30.70 -3.43
C LEU A 42 -2.68 30.83 -4.22
N THR A 43 -2.68 30.32 -5.45
CA THR A 43 -3.91 30.25 -6.25
C THR A 43 -4.65 28.94 -5.95
N THR A 44 -5.93 28.88 -6.28
CA THR A 44 -6.73 27.65 -6.19
C THR A 44 -6.10 26.50 -7.01
N ALA A 45 -5.47 26.82 -8.13
CA ALA A 45 -4.75 25.86 -8.97
C ALA A 45 -3.48 25.35 -8.26
N ASP A 46 -2.72 26.21 -7.59
CA ASP A 46 -1.54 25.80 -6.80
C ASP A 46 -1.94 24.87 -5.64
N ILE A 47 -3.05 25.18 -4.98
CA ILE A 47 -3.61 24.34 -3.91
C ILE A 47 -3.98 22.95 -4.45
N ALA A 48 -4.68 22.90 -5.59
CA ALA A 48 -5.05 21.64 -6.21
C ALA A 48 -3.82 20.84 -6.67
N ALA A 49 -2.83 21.50 -7.26
CA ALA A 49 -1.57 20.88 -7.68
C ALA A 49 -0.79 20.31 -6.48
N GLY A 50 -0.67 21.10 -5.40
CA GLY A 50 0.01 20.65 -4.19
C GLY A 50 -0.67 19.44 -3.54
N LEU A 51 -2.02 19.43 -3.49
CA LEU A 51 -2.73 18.28 -2.97
C LEU A 51 -2.53 17.04 -3.84
N LYS A 52 -2.64 17.17 -5.17
CA LYS A 52 -2.35 16.06 -6.09
C LYS A 52 -0.94 15.50 -5.89
N GLN A 53 0.05 16.37 -5.79
CA GLN A 53 1.43 15.99 -5.51
C GLN A 53 1.56 15.21 -4.18
N ALA A 54 0.91 15.69 -3.11
CA ALA A 54 0.88 15.00 -1.82
C ALA A 54 0.31 13.60 -1.94
N LEU A 55 -0.80 13.46 -2.65
CA LEU A 55 -1.48 12.18 -2.86
C LEU A 55 -0.64 11.22 -3.70
N GLU A 56 0.03 11.68 -4.75
CA GLU A 56 0.94 10.84 -5.54
C GLU A 56 2.11 10.33 -4.70
N VAL A 57 2.75 11.18 -3.88
CA VAL A 57 3.81 10.78 -2.95
C VAL A 57 3.29 9.74 -1.96
N GLY A 58 2.15 10.00 -1.32
CA GLY A 58 1.55 9.09 -0.35
C GLY A 58 1.14 7.75 -0.95
N ALA A 59 0.55 7.76 -2.15
CA ALA A 59 0.18 6.55 -2.88
C ALA A 59 1.40 5.71 -3.28
N GLN A 60 2.45 6.37 -3.76
CA GLN A 60 3.69 5.70 -4.12
C GLN A 60 4.40 5.09 -2.91
N ASN A 61 4.51 5.84 -1.81
CA ASN A 61 5.10 5.36 -0.55
C ASN A 61 4.32 4.14 -0.02
N SER A 62 2.98 4.23 0.00
CA SER A 62 2.11 3.14 0.45
C SER A 62 2.31 1.88 -0.40
N SER A 63 2.32 2.03 -1.72
CA SER A 63 2.51 0.92 -2.66
C SER A 63 3.89 0.29 -2.50
N ASN A 64 4.95 1.09 -2.41
CA ASN A 64 6.32 0.61 -2.25
C ASN A 64 6.51 -0.13 -0.92
N GLN A 65 5.98 0.42 0.17
CA GLN A 65 6.09 -0.18 1.50
C GLN A 65 5.37 -1.53 1.57
N LEU A 66 4.16 -1.62 1.01
CA LEU A 66 3.36 -2.84 1.11
C LEU A 66 3.72 -3.89 0.07
N SER A 67 4.29 -3.51 -1.08
CA SER A 67 4.79 -4.45 -2.07
C SER A 67 6.17 -5.02 -1.73
N ALA A 68 6.86 -4.46 -0.75
CA ALA A 68 8.12 -4.98 -0.27
C ALA A 68 7.93 -6.29 0.50
N LEU A 69 9.00 -7.08 0.59
CA LEU A 69 9.03 -8.30 1.41
C LEU A 69 8.64 -7.97 2.86
N ASP A 70 7.70 -8.71 3.40
CA ASP A 70 7.16 -8.52 4.76
C ASP A 70 6.32 -7.24 4.95
N GLY A 71 5.95 -6.55 3.88
CA GLY A 71 5.13 -5.33 3.94
C GLY A 71 3.75 -5.58 4.55
N PHE A 72 3.15 -6.74 4.28
CA PHE A 72 1.96 -7.23 4.98
C PHE A 72 2.32 -8.16 6.14
N PHE A 73 3.18 -9.14 5.90
CA PHE A 73 3.41 -10.24 6.85
C PHE A 73 3.91 -9.76 8.22
N LYS A 74 4.84 -8.80 8.26
CA LYS A 74 5.37 -8.24 9.52
C LYS A 74 4.63 -7.02 10.04
N ASN A 75 3.62 -6.54 9.34
CA ASN A 75 2.82 -5.42 9.79
C ASN A 75 1.61 -5.92 10.60
N ALA A 76 1.66 -5.79 11.92
CA ALA A 76 0.63 -6.31 12.81
C ALA A 76 -0.77 -5.73 12.55
N ALA A 77 -0.87 -4.50 12.02
CA ALA A 77 -2.14 -3.83 11.77
C ALA A 77 -2.90 -4.37 10.53
N ILE A 78 -2.16 -4.94 9.56
CA ILE A 78 -2.73 -5.35 8.28
C ILE A 78 -2.35 -6.78 7.87
N LYS A 79 -1.61 -7.50 8.71
CA LYS A 79 -1.26 -8.90 8.48
C LYS A 79 -2.53 -9.72 8.21
N ILE A 80 -2.53 -10.42 7.09
CA ILE A 80 -3.65 -11.27 6.69
C ILE A 80 -3.52 -12.59 7.43
N LEU A 81 -4.46 -12.86 8.31
CA LEU A 81 -4.63 -14.13 9.00
C LEU A 81 -5.65 -15.00 8.26
N LEU A 82 -5.82 -16.24 8.68
CA LEU A 82 -6.88 -17.08 8.15
C LEU A 82 -8.26 -16.48 8.48
N PRO A 83 -9.28 -16.66 7.62
CA PRO A 83 -10.65 -16.25 7.91
C PRO A 83 -11.14 -16.81 9.23
N GLU A 84 -12.06 -16.08 9.89
CA GLU A 84 -12.59 -16.47 11.21
C GLU A 84 -13.17 -17.89 11.22
N GLU A 85 -13.81 -18.28 10.12
CA GLU A 85 -14.40 -19.61 9.94
C GLU A 85 -13.34 -20.72 9.97
N ALA A 86 -12.09 -20.42 9.59
CA ALA A 86 -10.98 -21.37 9.61
C ALA A 86 -10.25 -21.44 10.95
N GLN A 87 -10.54 -20.57 11.91
CA GLN A 87 -9.81 -20.50 13.19
C GLN A 87 -9.92 -21.80 14.02
N LYS A 88 -11.07 -22.49 13.95
CA LYS A 88 -11.21 -23.79 14.61
C LYS A 88 -10.29 -24.85 14.00
N VAL A 89 -10.17 -24.85 12.67
CA VAL A 89 -9.27 -25.74 11.93
C VAL A 89 -7.81 -25.38 12.26
N GLU A 90 -7.48 -24.12 12.26
CA GLU A 90 -6.16 -23.60 12.66
C GLU A 90 -5.78 -24.11 14.06
N LYS A 91 -6.67 -23.89 15.04
CA LYS A 91 -6.43 -24.34 16.42
C LYS A 91 -6.18 -25.85 16.48
N THR A 92 -7.03 -26.64 15.83
CA THR A 92 -6.89 -28.10 15.81
C THR A 92 -5.55 -28.52 15.21
N LEU A 93 -5.13 -27.92 14.08
CA LEU A 93 -3.84 -28.24 13.47
C LEU A 93 -2.66 -27.87 14.38
N ARG A 94 -2.73 -26.75 15.08
CA ARG A 94 -1.69 -26.34 16.04
C ARG A 94 -1.63 -27.29 17.23
N ASP A 95 -2.77 -27.70 17.78
CA ASP A 95 -2.87 -28.66 18.89
C ASP A 95 -2.32 -30.05 18.51
N LEU A 96 -2.40 -30.44 17.23
CA LEU A 96 -1.82 -31.67 16.68
C LEU A 96 -0.32 -31.53 16.29
N GLY A 97 0.34 -30.43 16.61
CA GLY A 97 1.74 -30.18 16.26
C GLY A 97 2.00 -29.79 14.79
N MET A 98 0.95 -29.51 14.01
CA MET A 98 1.02 -29.13 12.59
C MET A 98 1.05 -27.61 12.39
N GLY A 99 1.43 -26.83 13.38
CA GLY A 99 1.46 -25.37 13.36
C GLY A 99 2.28 -24.79 12.19
N SER A 100 3.35 -25.47 11.77
CA SER A 100 4.16 -25.05 10.63
C SER A 100 3.40 -24.99 9.30
N LEU A 101 2.36 -25.79 9.13
CA LEU A 101 1.48 -25.74 7.94
C LEU A 101 0.62 -24.48 7.97
N VAL A 102 0.06 -24.17 9.13
CA VAL A 102 -0.72 -22.94 9.34
C VAL A 102 0.13 -21.71 9.06
N ASP A 103 1.37 -21.68 9.61
CA ASP A 103 2.27 -20.55 9.42
C ASP A 103 2.66 -20.35 7.94
N LYS A 104 2.89 -21.43 7.20
CA LYS A 104 3.10 -21.40 5.75
C LYS A 104 1.88 -20.88 4.99
N ALA A 105 0.68 -21.31 5.38
CA ALA A 105 -0.55 -20.83 4.79
C ALA A 105 -0.70 -19.30 5.00
N VAL A 106 -0.59 -18.84 6.25
CA VAL A 106 -0.65 -17.41 6.58
C VAL A 106 0.42 -16.61 5.82
N LEU A 107 1.65 -17.14 5.72
CA LEU A 107 2.70 -16.51 4.93
C LEU A 107 2.31 -16.36 3.46
N SER A 108 1.72 -17.40 2.86
CA SER A 108 1.29 -17.38 1.46
C SER A 108 0.24 -16.33 1.16
N LEU A 109 -0.74 -16.13 2.07
CA LEU A 109 -1.75 -15.08 1.93
C LEU A 109 -1.11 -13.69 1.87
N ASN A 110 -0.16 -13.43 2.75
CA ASN A 110 0.52 -12.15 2.83
C ASN A 110 1.44 -11.91 1.62
N ARG A 111 2.18 -12.92 1.15
CA ARG A 111 2.99 -12.84 -0.08
C ARG A 111 2.14 -12.55 -1.31
N ALA A 112 0.97 -13.16 -1.41
CA ALA A 112 0.04 -12.87 -2.50
C ALA A 112 -0.45 -11.41 -2.47
N ALA A 113 -0.72 -10.85 -1.29
CA ALA A 113 -1.09 -9.45 -1.13
C ALA A 113 0.07 -8.49 -1.48
N GLU A 114 1.29 -8.80 -1.03
CA GLU A 114 2.50 -8.05 -1.36
C GLU A 114 2.75 -8.01 -2.87
N ASP A 115 2.60 -9.14 -3.56
CA ASP A 115 2.72 -9.22 -5.01
C ASP A 115 1.67 -8.39 -5.75
N ALA A 116 0.41 -8.46 -5.33
CA ALA A 116 -0.68 -7.72 -5.95
C ALA A 116 -0.52 -6.20 -5.79
N THR A 117 -0.01 -5.76 -4.64
CA THR A 117 0.15 -4.33 -4.31
C THR A 117 1.14 -3.61 -5.23
N LYS A 118 2.02 -4.32 -5.94
CA LYS A 118 2.91 -3.76 -6.99
C LYS A 118 2.13 -3.02 -8.08
N SER A 119 0.88 -3.40 -8.34
CA SER A 119 0.02 -2.77 -9.35
C SER A 119 -0.80 -1.58 -8.84
N ALA A 120 -0.70 -1.22 -7.56
CA ALA A 120 -1.57 -0.20 -6.97
C ALA A 120 -1.18 1.23 -7.34
N ALA A 121 0.12 1.55 -7.40
CA ALA A 121 0.58 2.92 -7.63
C ALA A 121 0.03 3.55 -8.91
N PRO A 122 0.09 2.92 -10.10
CA PRO A 122 -0.46 3.51 -11.32
C PRO A 122 -1.96 3.75 -11.22
N ILE A 123 -2.73 2.87 -10.57
CA ILE A 123 -4.18 3.02 -10.40
C ILE A 123 -4.49 4.27 -9.56
N PHE A 124 -3.75 4.50 -8.49
CA PHE A 124 -3.89 5.71 -7.68
C PHE A 124 -3.50 6.97 -8.46
N VAL A 125 -2.37 6.94 -9.17
CA VAL A 125 -1.88 8.08 -9.97
C VAL A 125 -2.92 8.49 -11.02
N ASP A 126 -3.55 7.55 -11.72
CA ASP A 126 -4.58 7.83 -12.71
C ASP A 126 -5.82 8.49 -12.07
N ALA A 127 -6.25 8.00 -10.91
CA ALA A 127 -7.35 8.62 -10.17
C ALA A 127 -7.00 10.03 -9.68
N ILE A 128 -5.77 10.25 -9.21
CA ILE A 128 -5.29 11.57 -8.76
C ILE A 128 -5.20 12.55 -9.92
N LYS A 129 -4.67 12.14 -11.06
CA LYS A 129 -4.59 12.98 -12.26
C LYS A 129 -5.98 13.42 -12.75
N SER A 130 -6.97 12.53 -12.68
CA SER A 130 -8.35 12.82 -13.08
C SER A 130 -9.12 13.68 -12.08
N MET A 131 -8.56 13.96 -10.90
CA MET A 131 -9.17 14.80 -9.86
C MET A 131 -9.39 16.23 -10.36
N THR A 132 -10.60 16.76 -10.13
CA THR A 132 -10.92 18.16 -10.42
C THR A 132 -10.35 19.10 -9.34
N ILE A 133 -10.30 20.40 -9.64
CA ILE A 133 -9.95 21.43 -8.65
C ILE A 133 -10.94 21.40 -7.47
N GLN A 134 -12.23 21.19 -7.77
CA GLN A 134 -13.28 21.10 -6.74
C GLN A 134 -13.06 19.91 -5.79
N ASP A 135 -12.70 18.73 -6.35
CA ASP A 135 -12.36 17.55 -5.53
C ASP A 135 -11.18 17.87 -4.62
N ALA A 136 -10.14 18.49 -5.17
CA ALA A 136 -8.94 18.85 -4.41
C ALA A 136 -9.25 19.81 -3.25
N LEU A 137 -10.03 20.84 -3.48
CA LEU A 137 -10.45 21.77 -2.42
C LEU A 137 -11.32 21.07 -1.36
N GLY A 138 -12.23 20.20 -1.79
CA GLY A 138 -13.06 19.40 -0.89
C GLY A 138 -12.21 18.48 0.01
N ILE A 139 -11.17 17.86 -0.54
CA ILE A 139 -10.24 17.03 0.21
C ILE A 139 -9.40 17.87 1.20
N LEU A 140 -8.88 19.02 0.75
CA LEU A 140 -8.05 19.88 1.60
C LEU A 140 -8.79 20.35 2.85
N LYS A 141 -10.05 20.82 2.64
CA LYS A 141 -10.94 21.27 3.73
C LYS A 141 -11.62 20.13 4.47
N GLY A 142 -11.52 18.92 3.97
CA GLY A 142 -12.12 17.75 4.57
C GLY A 142 -11.37 17.27 5.81
N GLY A 143 -11.99 16.32 6.54
CA GLY A 143 -11.40 15.71 7.74
C GLY A 143 -10.17 14.86 7.45
N ASP A 144 -9.65 14.27 8.52
CA ASP A 144 -8.38 13.54 8.59
C ASP A 144 -8.15 12.45 7.53
N PHE A 145 -9.23 11.93 6.91
CA PHE A 145 -9.19 10.83 5.93
C PHE A 145 -9.90 11.17 4.62
N ALA A 146 -10.07 12.46 4.31
CA ALA A 146 -10.82 12.90 3.12
C ALA A 146 -10.16 12.41 1.82
N ALA A 147 -8.85 12.44 1.72
CA ALA A 147 -8.10 11.94 0.57
C ALA A 147 -8.19 10.42 0.45
N THR A 148 -8.02 9.70 1.56
CA THR A 148 -8.16 8.24 1.61
C THR A 148 -9.55 7.80 1.15
N ASN A 149 -10.61 8.46 1.64
CA ASN A 149 -11.98 8.16 1.27
C ASN A 149 -12.27 8.45 -0.22
N TYR A 150 -11.73 9.55 -0.74
CA TYR A 150 -11.81 9.87 -2.16
C TYR A 150 -11.15 8.76 -3.01
N LEU A 151 -9.90 8.42 -2.72
CA LEU A 151 -9.18 7.37 -3.43
C LEU A 151 -9.87 6.03 -3.31
N LYS A 152 -10.38 5.68 -2.13
CA LYS A 152 -11.16 4.46 -1.91
C LYS A 152 -12.37 4.38 -2.84
N THR A 153 -13.15 5.45 -2.91
CA THR A 153 -14.33 5.53 -3.78
C THR A 153 -13.96 5.39 -5.26
N LYS A 154 -12.86 6.03 -5.69
CA LYS A 154 -12.47 6.08 -7.10
C LYS A 154 -11.70 4.85 -7.59
N THR A 155 -11.02 4.12 -6.70
CA THR A 155 -10.05 3.11 -7.14
C THR A 155 -10.35 1.69 -6.67
N THR A 156 -11.27 1.45 -5.71
CA THR A 156 -11.55 0.09 -5.19
C THR A 156 -11.85 -0.91 -6.30
N SER A 157 -12.69 -0.57 -7.26
CA SER A 157 -13.05 -1.48 -8.37
C SER A 157 -11.83 -1.83 -9.25
N ALA A 158 -11.03 -0.83 -9.62
CA ALA A 158 -9.82 -1.03 -10.42
C ALA A 158 -8.77 -1.85 -9.65
N LEU A 159 -8.58 -1.58 -8.36
CA LEU A 159 -7.71 -2.36 -7.50
C LEU A 159 -8.18 -3.82 -7.38
N THR A 160 -9.47 -4.05 -7.19
CA THR A 160 -10.04 -5.41 -7.14
C THR A 160 -9.75 -6.16 -8.44
N SER A 161 -9.97 -5.51 -9.59
CA SER A 161 -9.73 -6.11 -10.90
C SER A 161 -8.26 -6.40 -11.16
N ALA A 162 -7.33 -5.57 -10.65
CA ALA A 162 -5.90 -5.75 -10.82
C ALA A 162 -5.33 -6.78 -9.81
N PHE A 163 -5.80 -6.77 -8.56
CA PHE A 163 -5.23 -7.59 -7.49
C PHE A 163 -5.70 -9.04 -7.57
N LYS A 164 -6.99 -9.28 -7.82
CA LYS A 164 -7.58 -10.62 -7.77
C LYS A 164 -6.84 -11.65 -8.64
N PRO A 165 -6.51 -11.39 -9.94
CA PRO A 165 -5.80 -12.36 -10.76
C PRO A 165 -4.37 -12.62 -10.26
N VAL A 166 -3.66 -11.61 -9.74
CA VAL A 166 -2.31 -11.77 -9.19
C VAL A 166 -2.34 -12.61 -7.92
N ILE A 167 -3.27 -12.32 -7.02
CA ILE A 167 -3.49 -13.08 -5.78
C ILE A 167 -3.85 -14.52 -6.10
N GLN A 168 -4.81 -14.75 -7.01
CA GLN A 168 -5.20 -16.08 -7.46
C GLN A 168 -3.99 -16.87 -7.95
N GLN A 169 -3.18 -16.28 -8.85
CA GLN A 169 -1.99 -16.94 -9.38
C GLN A 169 -0.96 -17.27 -8.29
N SER A 170 -0.74 -16.35 -7.34
CA SER A 170 0.21 -16.54 -6.24
C SER A 170 -0.24 -17.66 -5.28
N LEU A 171 -1.53 -17.73 -4.97
CA LEU A 171 -2.10 -18.77 -4.12
C LEU A 171 -2.15 -20.13 -4.84
N ASP A 172 -2.39 -20.16 -6.15
CA ASP A 172 -2.43 -21.40 -6.94
C ASP A 172 -1.06 -22.07 -7.02
N LYS A 173 0.04 -21.30 -7.08
CA LYS A 173 1.41 -21.84 -7.06
C LYS A 173 1.70 -22.72 -5.85
N VAL A 174 1.03 -22.47 -4.72
CA VAL A 174 1.14 -23.26 -3.50
C VAL A 174 -0.09 -24.13 -3.25
N SER A 175 -0.98 -24.28 -4.24
CA SER A 175 -2.24 -25.02 -4.18
C SER A 175 -3.20 -24.60 -3.07
N ALA A 176 -3.02 -23.39 -2.52
CA ALA A 176 -3.83 -22.91 -1.40
C ALA A 176 -5.32 -22.78 -1.75
N THR A 177 -5.63 -22.21 -2.91
CA THR A 177 -7.01 -22.03 -3.39
C THR A 177 -7.72 -23.36 -3.60
N ARG A 178 -7.05 -24.37 -4.15
CA ARG A 178 -7.62 -25.69 -4.35
C ARG A 178 -7.96 -26.37 -3.03
N TYR A 179 -6.99 -26.48 -2.11
CA TYR A 179 -7.25 -27.11 -0.82
C TYR A 179 -8.32 -26.40 -0.01
N TRP A 180 -8.32 -25.07 -0.06
CA TRP A 180 -9.36 -24.26 0.57
C TRP A 180 -10.74 -24.58 0.01
N SER A 181 -10.90 -24.53 -1.31
CA SER A 181 -12.16 -24.85 -1.99
C SER A 181 -12.64 -26.26 -1.68
N ASP A 182 -11.78 -27.28 -1.74
CA ASP A 182 -12.14 -28.66 -1.50
C ASP A 182 -12.68 -28.86 -0.07
N VAL A 183 -12.02 -28.27 0.91
CA VAL A 183 -12.42 -28.33 2.32
C VAL A 183 -13.79 -27.66 2.53
N PHE A 184 -13.93 -26.41 2.10
CA PHE A 184 -15.13 -25.63 2.41
C PHE A 184 -16.32 -25.96 1.52
N ASN A 185 -16.12 -26.39 0.28
CA ASN A 185 -17.21 -26.94 -0.52
C ASN A 185 -17.77 -28.25 0.11
N THR A 186 -16.90 -29.07 0.68
CA THR A 186 -17.36 -30.29 1.40
C THR A 186 -18.08 -29.93 2.68
N TYR A 187 -17.54 -29.04 3.50
CA TYR A 187 -18.17 -28.52 4.71
C TYR A 187 -19.55 -27.93 4.43
N ASN A 188 -19.66 -27.11 3.37
CA ASN A 188 -20.89 -26.40 3.00
C ASN A 188 -22.05 -27.32 2.58
N LYS A 189 -21.81 -28.62 2.29
CA LYS A 189 -22.89 -29.59 2.02
C LYS A 189 -23.71 -29.91 3.27
N PHE A 190 -23.09 -29.76 4.43
CA PHE A 190 -23.66 -30.14 5.71
C PHE A 190 -23.90 -28.97 6.68
N ALA A 191 -23.24 -27.82 6.40
CA ALA A 191 -23.26 -26.66 7.29
C ALA A 191 -24.52 -25.80 7.10
N THR A 192 -25.14 -25.40 8.23
CA THR A 192 -26.23 -24.42 8.25
C THR A 192 -25.67 -23.02 7.82
N ASN A 193 -24.54 -22.65 8.34
CA ASN A 193 -23.83 -21.42 7.96
C ASN A 193 -22.73 -21.74 6.95
N LYS A 194 -22.94 -21.31 5.71
CA LYS A 194 -22.01 -21.59 4.62
C LYS A 194 -20.81 -20.64 4.67
N ILE A 195 -19.63 -21.18 4.42
CA ILE A 195 -18.38 -20.45 4.30
C ILE A 195 -18.13 -20.13 2.83
N ASN A 196 -17.67 -18.90 2.55
CA ASN A 196 -17.28 -18.53 1.19
C ASN A 196 -15.98 -19.26 0.80
N PRO A 197 -15.99 -20.11 -0.23
CA PRO A 197 -14.80 -20.83 -0.67
C PRO A 197 -13.81 -19.97 -1.49
N ASP A 198 -14.14 -18.70 -1.82
CA ASP A 198 -13.28 -17.81 -2.59
C ASP A 198 -12.15 -17.21 -1.73
N LEU A 199 -11.10 -18.00 -1.50
CA LEU A 199 -9.92 -17.55 -0.77
C LEU A 199 -9.24 -16.35 -1.45
N SER A 200 -9.21 -16.32 -2.79
CA SER A 200 -8.59 -15.22 -3.54
C SER A 200 -9.38 -13.91 -3.37
N GLY A 201 -10.70 -13.98 -3.34
CA GLY A 201 -11.55 -12.84 -3.00
C GLY A 201 -11.29 -12.32 -1.60
N PHE A 202 -11.25 -13.21 -0.62
CA PHE A 202 -10.93 -12.85 0.77
C PHE A 202 -9.58 -12.11 0.88
N VAL A 203 -8.52 -12.67 0.28
CA VAL A 203 -7.19 -12.04 0.33
C VAL A 203 -7.18 -10.71 -0.43
N THR A 204 -7.92 -10.61 -1.53
CA THR A 204 -8.06 -9.35 -2.29
C THR A 204 -8.68 -8.25 -1.44
N ASP A 205 -9.77 -8.53 -0.75
CA ASP A 205 -10.44 -7.57 0.13
C ASP A 205 -9.53 -7.12 1.28
N LYS A 206 -8.79 -8.06 1.87
CA LYS A 206 -7.80 -7.75 2.92
C LYS A 206 -6.63 -6.93 2.40
N ALA A 207 -6.13 -7.23 1.20
CA ALA A 207 -5.05 -6.47 0.57
C ALA A 207 -5.48 -5.02 0.26
N ILE A 208 -6.70 -4.84 -0.27
CA ILE A 208 -7.29 -3.51 -0.53
C ILE A 208 -7.50 -2.75 0.78
N THR A 209 -8.00 -3.41 1.82
CA THR A 209 -8.12 -2.79 3.14
C THR A 209 -6.77 -2.35 3.69
N GLY A 210 -5.75 -3.20 3.55
CA GLY A 210 -4.38 -2.90 3.99
C GLY A 210 -3.75 -1.72 3.26
N ILE A 211 -3.93 -1.62 1.93
CA ILE A 211 -3.36 -0.49 1.19
C ILE A 211 -4.05 0.83 1.56
N PHE A 212 -5.37 0.85 1.74
CA PHE A 212 -6.05 2.07 2.19
C PHE A 212 -5.71 2.43 3.64
N TYR A 213 -5.45 1.46 4.50
CA TYR A 213 -4.88 1.73 5.82
C TYR A 213 -3.52 2.44 5.71
N GLN A 214 -2.62 1.95 4.86
CA GLN A 214 -1.32 2.59 4.66
C GLN A 214 -1.44 3.99 4.04
N VAL A 215 -2.31 4.16 3.03
CA VAL A 215 -2.62 5.49 2.44
C VAL A 215 -3.12 6.45 3.51
N SER A 216 -3.96 5.99 4.44
CA SER A 216 -4.46 6.83 5.53
C SER A 216 -3.36 7.29 6.47
N LEU A 217 -2.36 6.46 6.73
CA LEU A 217 -1.20 6.84 7.53
C LEU A 217 -0.33 7.88 6.81
N GLU A 218 -0.14 7.75 5.50
CA GLU A 218 0.59 8.75 4.71
C GLU A 218 -0.18 10.09 4.65
N GLU A 219 -1.52 10.05 4.51
CA GLU A 219 -2.34 11.26 4.61
C GLU A 219 -2.16 11.96 5.95
N GLN A 220 -2.20 11.21 7.07
CA GLN A 220 -1.99 11.78 8.41
C GLN A 220 -0.61 12.41 8.56
N LYS A 221 0.44 11.77 8.05
CA LYS A 221 1.79 12.36 8.08
C LYS A 221 1.83 13.70 7.38
N ILE A 222 1.31 13.80 6.15
CA ILE A 222 1.34 15.04 5.37
C ILE A 222 0.51 16.15 6.05
N ARG A 223 -0.64 15.80 6.62
CA ARG A 223 -1.50 16.77 7.32
C ARG A 223 -0.87 17.28 8.62
N LYS A 224 -0.28 16.40 9.42
CA LYS A 224 0.14 16.70 10.81
C LYS A 224 1.63 16.99 10.96
N ASP A 225 2.48 16.42 10.08
CA ASP A 225 3.93 16.57 10.19
C ASP A 225 4.51 17.44 9.06
N PRO A 226 4.97 18.68 9.37
CA PRO A 226 5.60 19.54 8.38
C PRO A 226 6.87 18.96 7.73
N VAL A 227 7.58 18.06 8.41
CA VAL A 227 8.80 17.41 7.88
C VAL A 227 8.46 16.45 6.75
N SER A 228 7.29 15.86 6.78
CA SER A 228 6.79 14.96 5.73
C SER A 228 6.39 15.68 4.43
N ARG A 229 6.38 17.01 4.42
CA ARG A 229 6.05 17.87 3.27
C ARG A 229 7.32 18.11 2.45
N VAL A 230 7.67 17.16 1.61
CA VAL A 230 8.99 17.07 0.93
C VAL A 230 9.22 18.11 -0.16
N THR A 231 8.20 18.84 -0.63
CA THR A 231 8.35 19.91 -1.64
C THR A 231 7.89 21.26 -1.08
N ASP A 232 8.39 22.34 -1.68
CA ASP A 232 8.00 23.69 -1.27
C ASP A 232 6.52 23.98 -1.52
N LEU A 233 5.94 23.39 -2.56
CA LEU A 233 4.50 23.48 -2.83
C LEU A 233 3.70 22.82 -1.70
N LEU A 234 4.10 21.62 -1.25
CA LEU A 234 3.46 20.94 -0.12
C LEU A 234 3.56 21.76 1.17
N LYS A 235 4.72 22.35 1.45
CA LYS A 235 4.90 23.22 2.62
C LYS A 235 3.97 24.43 2.58
N LYS A 236 3.87 25.08 1.41
CA LYS A 236 2.98 26.24 1.22
C LYS A 236 1.50 25.87 1.37
N VAL A 237 1.05 24.79 0.70
CA VAL A 237 -0.36 24.37 0.68
C VAL A 237 -0.81 23.91 2.06
N PHE A 238 -0.09 22.97 2.66
CA PHE A 238 -0.46 22.43 3.99
C PHE A 238 -0.07 23.34 5.18
N GLY A 239 0.70 24.40 4.94
CA GLY A 239 0.94 25.48 5.89
C GLY A 239 -0.05 26.66 5.75
N SER A 240 -0.94 26.64 4.75
CA SER A 240 -1.91 27.71 4.50
C SER A 240 -3.07 27.66 5.51
N LYS A 241 -3.78 28.79 5.64
CA LYS A 241 -4.98 28.88 6.48
C LYS A 241 -6.09 27.96 5.98
N GLU A 242 -6.18 27.75 4.66
CA GLU A 242 -7.17 26.89 4.01
C GLU A 242 -7.01 25.43 4.43
N ALA A 243 -5.77 24.98 4.70
CA ALA A 243 -5.47 23.61 5.13
C ALA A 243 -5.63 23.40 6.64
N GLN A 244 -5.54 24.49 7.43
CA GLN A 244 -5.58 24.39 8.90
C GLN A 244 -7.01 24.39 9.45
N GLY A 245 -8.01 24.60 8.61
CA GLY A 245 -9.41 24.69 9.02
C GLY A 245 -9.65 25.94 9.87
N SER A 246 -10.38 26.91 9.38
CA SER A 246 -10.86 28.04 10.18
C SER A 246 -11.88 27.58 11.23
#